data_703cc5481e223858467b44fa9d94c76a
#
_entry.id   703cc5481e223858467b44fa9d94c76a
#
_cell.length_a   1.000
_cell.length_b   1.000
_cell.length_c   1.000
_cell.angle_alpha   90.00
_cell.angle_beta   90.00
_cell.angle_gamma   90.00
#
_symmetry.space_group_name_H-M   'P 1'
#
loop_
_entity.id
_entity.type
_entity.pdbx_description
1 polymer ?
#
loop_
_entity_poly.entity_id
_entity_poly.type
_entity_poly.pdbx_seq_one_letter_code
_entity_poly.pdbx_strand_id
1 'polypeptide(L)'
;KNQRPEMWKLYNTKINKGESMRVFPISNWTEKDIWQYIKREKIDIVPLYFAAKRPVVERDGNLIMVDDDRLPLKEGEVPEYKSVRFRTLGCYPLTGGIESTADTLDEIIEETLSAVSSERTSRVIDNEAAGSMERRKREGYF
;
A
#
# COMPACT_ATOMS: atom_id res chain seq x y z
N LYS A 1 -28.28 2.73 -7.86
CA LYS A 1 -26.84 2.69 -8.17
C LYS A 1 -26.18 3.83 -7.42
N ASN A 2 -25.35 3.51 -6.44
CA ASN A 2 -24.58 4.53 -5.71
C ASN A 2 -23.53 5.10 -6.63
N GLN A 3 -23.75 6.31 -7.11
CA GLN A 3 -22.73 7.05 -7.82
C GLN A 3 -21.80 7.71 -6.81
N ARG A 4 -20.53 7.79 -7.13
CA ARG A 4 -19.57 8.61 -6.40
C ARG A 4 -19.50 9.98 -7.07
N PRO A 5 -20.19 10.98 -6.54
CA PRO A 5 -20.07 12.31 -7.10
C PRO A 5 -18.66 12.85 -6.85
N GLU A 6 -18.10 13.49 -7.84
CA GLU A 6 -16.87 14.22 -7.70
C GLU A 6 -17.08 15.37 -6.70
N MET A 7 -16.23 15.41 -5.68
CA MET A 7 -16.38 16.32 -4.53
C MET A 7 -16.49 17.80 -4.94
N TRP A 8 -15.69 18.21 -5.93
CA TRP A 8 -15.70 19.58 -6.45
C TRP A 8 -16.92 19.96 -7.26
N LYS A 9 -17.75 18.98 -7.64
CA LYS A 9 -19.00 19.24 -8.39
C LYS A 9 -20.22 19.30 -7.50
N LEU A 10 -20.24 18.51 -6.41
CA LEU A 10 -21.44 18.30 -5.61
C LEU A 10 -21.26 18.59 -4.12
N TYR A 11 -20.04 18.83 -3.67
CA TYR A 11 -19.77 19.07 -2.26
C TYR A 11 -20.18 20.47 -1.84
N ASN A 12 -21.15 20.55 -0.94
CA ASN A 12 -21.66 21.82 -0.40
C ASN A 12 -21.48 21.94 1.12
N THR A 13 -20.76 21.04 1.76
CA THR A 13 -20.51 20.98 3.20
C THR A 13 -21.75 20.80 4.09
N LYS A 14 -22.93 20.71 3.52
CA LYS A 14 -24.17 20.54 4.29
C LYS A 14 -24.49 19.07 4.49
N ILE A 15 -24.73 18.71 5.74
CA ILE A 15 -25.26 17.41 6.14
C ILE A 15 -26.43 17.65 7.09
N ASN A 16 -27.46 16.81 7.03
CA ASN A 16 -28.59 16.90 7.96
C ASN A 16 -28.25 16.17 9.27
N LYS A 17 -29.06 16.46 10.31
CA LYS A 17 -28.91 15.76 11.59
C LYS A 17 -29.11 14.26 11.41
N GLY A 18 -28.13 13.47 11.85
CA GLY A 18 -28.13 12.00 11.72
C GLY A 18 -27.52 11.46 10.43
N GLU A 19 -27.14 12.33 9.49
CA GLU A 19 -26.38 11.93 8.30
C GLU A 19 -24.87 11.96 8.57
N SER A 20 -24.13 11.20 7.78
CA SER A 20 -22.66 11.22 7.78
C SER A 20 -22.13 11.26 6.35
N MET A 21 -20.96 11.85 6.16
CA MET A 21 -20.29 11.92 4.87
C MET A 21 -18.93 11.22 4.96
N ARG A 22 -18.69 10.29 4.03
CA ARG A 22 -17.37 9.67 3.87
C ARG A 22 -16.66 10.33 2.69
N VAL A 23 -15.51 10.92 2.96
CA VAL A 23 -14.71 11.63 1.96
C VAL A 23 -13.45 10.84 1.66
N PHE A 24 -13.18 10.62 0.37
CA PHE A 24 -11.99 9.92 -0.13
C PHE A 24 -11.18 10.85 -1.02
N PRO A 25 -10.41 11.78 -0.46
CA PRO A 25 -9.81 12.90 -1.19
C PRO A 25 -8.79 12.47 -2.24
N ILE A 26 -8.15 11.32 -2.07
CA ILE A 26 -7.14 10.78 -3.00
C ILE A 26 -7.63 9.56 -3.79
N SER A 27 -8.94 9.35 -3.89
CA SER A 27 -9.51 8.14 -4.51
C SER A 27 -9.22 8.01 -6.01
N ASN A 28 -8.95 9.11 -6.68
CA ASN A 28 -8.60 9.18 -8.09
C ASN A 28 -7.10 9.39 -8.37
N TRP A 29 -6.28 9.38 -7.32
CA TRP A 29 -4.83 9.48 -7.44
C TRP A 29 -4.22 8.12 -7.74
N THR A 30 -3.19 8.13 -8.58
CA THR A 30 -2.31 6.97 -8.78
C THR A 30 -1.23 6.93 -7.70
N GLU A 31 -0.56 5.81 -7.57
CA GLU A 31 0.61 5.68 -6.68
C GLU A 31 1.68 6.73 -6.98
N LYS A 32 1.94 6.93 -8.26
CA LYS A 32 2.87 7.95 -8.73
C LYS A 32 2.47 9.34 -8.23
N ASP A 33 1.18 9.71 -8.33
CA ASP A 33 0.70 11.00 -7.88
C ASP A 33 0.94 11.19 -6.38
N ILE A 34 0.73 10.13 -5.59
CA ILE A 34 0.97 10.14 -4.14
C ILE A 34 2.45 10.37 -3.84
N TRP A 35 3.35 9.61 -4.47
CA TRP A 35 4.78 9.75 -4.24
C TRP A 35 5.33 11.11 -4.69
N GLN A 36 4.86 11.61 -5.82
CA GLN A 36 5.23 12.95 -6.30
C GLN A 36 4.73 14.05 -5.36
N TYR A 37 3.52 13.89 -4.82
CA TYR A 37 2.97 14.83 -3.85
C TYR A 37 3.78 14.83 -2.56
N ILE A 38 4.09 13.66 -2.01
CA ILE A 38 4.93 13.49 -0.80
C ILE A 38 6.29 14.22 -1.00
N LYS A 39 6.93 14.01 -2.15
CA LYS A 39 8.19 14.66 -2.49
C LYS A 39 8.05 16.18 -2.59
N ARG A 40 7.05 16.65 -3.31
CA ARG A 40 6.80 18.09 -3.53
C ARG A 40 6.54 18.83 -2.23
N GLU A 41 5.69 18.27 -1.38
CA GLU A 41 5.28 18.88 -0.11
C GLU A 41 6.24 18.56 1.04
N LYS A 42 7.31 17.77 0.80
CA LYS A 42 8.31 17.35 1.80
C LYS A 42 7.65 16.70 3.02
N ILE A 43 6.72 15.79 2.77
CA ILE A 43 5.99 15.08 3.82
C ILE A 43 6.87 13.98 4.38
N ASP A 44 7.03 13.96 5.70
CA ASP A 44 7.71 12.86 6.39
C ASP A 44 6.87 11.59 6.32
N ILE A 45 7.51 10.49 5.98
CA ILE A 45 6.88 9.18 5.84
C ILE A 45 7.56 8.13 6.73
N VAL A 46 6.83 7.05 6.98
CA VAL A 46 7.32 5.95 7.80
C VAL A 46 8.54 5.29 7.14
N PRO A 47 9.63 5.01 7.91
CA PRO A 47 10.87 4.41 7.37
C PRO A 47 10.69 3.05 6.69
N LEU A 48 9.58 2.35 6.93
CA LEU A 48 9.28 1.06 6.29
C LEU A 48 9.06 1.17 4.77
N TYR A 49 8.76 2.35 4.26
CA TYR A 49 8.64 2.59 2.82
C TYR A 49 10.00 2.61 2.10
N PHE A 50 11.08 2.85 2.83
CA PHE A 50 12.45 2.85 2.30
C PHE A 50 13.08 1.46 2.45
N ALA A 51 13.91 1.09 1.48
CA ALA A 51 14.65 -0.16 1.52
C ALA A 51 15.65 -0.17 2.70
N ALA A 52 15.67 -1.27 3.42
CA ALA A 52 16.65 -1.54 4.46
C ALA A 52 16.83 -3.05 4.64
N LYS A 53 17.95 -3.45 5.22
CA LYS A 53 18.18 -4.83 5.59
C LYS A 53 17.25 -5.22 6.74
N ARG A 54 16.34 -6.16 6.49
CA ARG A 54 15.37 -6.65 7.46
C ARG A 54 15.33 -8.17 7.47
N PRO A 55 15.10 -8.79 8.63
CA PRO A 55 14.88 -10.24 8.71
C PRO A 55 13.51 -10.57 8.11
N VAL A 56 13.49 -11.47 7.15
CA VAL A 56 12.26 -11.89 6.46
C VAL A 56 12.22 -13.41 6.34
N VAL A 57 11.01 -13.95 6.27
CA VAL A 57 10.73 -15.32 5.82
C VAL A 57 9.85 -15.26 4.58
N GLU A 58 10.03 -16.22 3.69
CA GLU A 58 9.21 -16.33 2.49
C GLU A 58 8.06 -17.31 2.71
N ARG A 59 6.82 -16.83 2.48
CA ARG A 59 5.61 -17.65 2.52
C ARG A 59 4.76 -17.36 1.29
N ASP A 60 4.47 -18.38 0.52
CA ASP A 60 3.62 -18.27 -0.68
C ASP A 60 4.07 -17.16 -1.64
N GLY A 61 5.39 -17.02 -1.83
CA GLY A 61 5.99 -15.99 -2.68
C GLY A 61 5.98 -14.56 -2.10
N ASN A 62 5.60 -14.40 -0.84
CA ASN A 62 5.62 -13.12 -0.15
C ASN A 62 6.72 -13.07 0.91
N LEU A 63 7.42 -11.94 0.99
CA LEU A 63 8.42 -11.69 2.03
C LEU A 63 7.72 -11.10 3.25
N ILE A 64 7.68 -11.86 4.33
CA ILE A 64 7.08 -11.42 5.60
C ILE A 64 8.20 -11.04 6.56
N MET A 65 8.18 -9.80 7.03
CA MET A 65 9.16 -9.33 8.00
C MET A 65 8.98 -10.02 9.34
N VAL A 66 10.06 -10.50 9.91
CA VAL A 66 10.11 -11.05 11.26
C VAL A 66 10.59 -9.97 12.20
N ASP A 67 9.65 -9.19 12.72
CA ASP A 67 9.94 -8.04 13.58
C ASP A 67 10.22 -8.46 15.03
N ASP A 68 9.40 -9.41 15.50
CA ASP A 68 9.49 -9.95 16.85
C ASP A 68 8.87 -11.36 16.91
N ASP A 69 8.63 -11.85 18.13
CA ASP A 69 8.08 -13.17 18.41
C ASP A 69 6.57 -13.33 18.13
N ARG A 70 5.87 -12.27 17.71
CA ARG A 70 4.45 -12.32 17.34
C ARG A 70 4.19 -13.13 16.07
N LEU A 71 5.20 -13.31 15.23
CA LEU A 71 5.12 -14.18 14.06
C LEU A 71 5.63 -15.58 14.43
N PRO A 72 4.75 -16.57 14.63
CA PRO A 72 5.21 -17.94 14.84
C PRO A 72 5.88 -18.45 13.56
N LEU A 73 7.15 -18.81 13.69
CA LEU A 73 7.90 -19.44 12.61
C LEU A 73 7.42 -20.90 12.44
N LYS A 74 7.31 -21.34 11.20
CA LYS A 74 7.03 -22.74 10.88
C LYS A 74 8.30 -23.57 11.10
N GLU A 75 8.13 -24.88 11.25
CA GLU A 75 9.25 -25.80 11.35
C GLU A 75 10.16 -25.71 10.13
N GLY A 76 11.45 -25.45 10.36
CA GLY A 76 12.44 -25.24 9.29
C GLY A 76 12.53 -23.82 8.72
N GLU A 77 11.67 -22.90 9.12
CA GLU A 77 11.81 -21.48 8.71
C GLU A 77 12.94 -20.81 9.49
N VAL A 78 13.88 -20.22 8.76
CA VAL A 78 14.96 -19.40 9.30
C VAL A 78 14.88 -18.02 8.69
N PRO A 79 14.76 -16.95 9.49
CA PRO A 79 14.75 -15.60 8.95
C PRO A 79 16.06 -15.25 8.23
N GLU A 80 15.94 -14.74 7.01
CA GLU A 80 17.06 -14.25 6.21
C GLU A 80 17.04 -12.72 6.17
N TYR A 81 18.23 -12.10 6.24
CA TYR A 81 18.35 -10.66 6.09
C TYR A 81 18.41 -10.28 4.61
N LYS A 82 17.32 -9.68 4.11
CA LYS A 82 17.23 -9.15 2.76
C LYS A 82 17.02 -7.64 2.77
N SER A 83 17.43 -6.97 1.68
CA SER A 83 17.08 -5.55 1.47
C SER A 83 15.64 -5.47 0.98
N VAL A 84 14.75 -5.01 1.83
CA VAL A 84 13.31 -4.97 1.54
C VAL A 84 12.70 -3.63 1.94
N ARG A 85 11.68 -3.22 1.19
CA ARG A 85 10.78 -2.12 1.53
C ARG A 85 9.33 -2.58 1.45
N PHE A 86 8.44 -1.79 2.01
CA PHE A 86 7.01 -2.01 1.90
C PHE A 86 6.40 -1.02 0.92
N ARG A 87 5.62 -1.49 -0.04
CA ARG A 87 4.89 -0.62 -0.97
C ARG A 87 3.61 -0.08 -0.34
N THR A 88 2.94 -0.90 0.47
CA THR A 88 1.79 -0.50 1.28
C THR A 88 1.96 -1.04 2.68
N LEU A 89 1.50 -0.30 3.66
CA LEU A 89 1.46 -0.75 5.04
C LEU A 89 0.04 -1.15 5.41
N GLY A 90 -0.10 -2.32 5.98
CA GLY A 90 -1.34 -2.90 6.46
C GLY A 90 -1.16 -3.53 7.83
N CYS A 91 -1.95 -4.56 8.11
CA CYS A 91 -1.82 -5.31 9.37
C CYS A 91 -0.64 -6.28 9.30
N TYR A 92 0.22 -6.25 10.30
CA TYR A 92 1.24 -7.26 10.53
C TYR A 92 0.59 -8.57 11.03
N PRO A 93 0.94 -9.76 10.55
CA PRO A 93 1.97 -10.10 9.56
C PRO A 93 1.45 -10.22 8.12
N LEU A 94 0.31 -9.62 7.80
CA LEU A 94 -0.39 -9.79 6.52
C LEU A 94 0.15 -8.85 5.41
N THR A 95 1.15 -8.05 5.72
CA THR A 95 1.79 -7.14 4.77
C THR A 95 3.11 -7.74 4.31
N GLY A 96 3.18 -8.07 3.03
CA GLY A 96 4.40 -8.52 2.37
C GLY A 96 5.31 -7.36 2.00
N GLY A 97 6.62 -7.57 2.15
CA GLY A 97 7.66 -6.69 1.61
C GLY A 97 8.03 -7.07 0.18
N ILE A 98 8.76 -6.21 -0.48
CA ILE A 98 9.40 -6.48 -1.77
C ILE A 98 10.91 -6.29 -1.65
N GLU A 99 11.67 -7.09 -2.36
CA GLU A 99 13.11 -6.85 -2.51
C GLU A 99 13.31 -5.55 -3.29
N SER A 100 14.09 -4.66 -2.73
CA SER A 100 14.37 -3.36 -3.32
C SER A 100 15.63 -2.75 -2.72
N THR A 101 16.27 -1.88 -3.46
CA THR A 101 17.39 -1.06 -2.99
C THR A 101 17.01 0.42 -2.86
N ALA A 102 15.75 0.77 -3.19
CA ALA A 102 15.27 2.15 -3.17
C ALA A 102 15.19 2.68 -1.74
N ASP A 103 16.17 3.46 -1.33
CA ASP A 103 16.29 4.06 0.00
C ASP A 103 16.01 5.57 0.00
N THR A 104 15.69 6.14 -1.18
CA THR A 104 15.30 7.54 -1.37
C THR A 104 13.92 7.66 -2.03
N LEU A 105 13.26 8.82 -1.88
CA LEU A 105 11.98 9.08 -2.55
C LEU A 105 12.09 9.05 -4.07
N ASP A 106 13.23 9.49 -4.62
CA ASP A 106 13.45 9.50 -6.07
C ASP A 106 13.51 8.09 -6.63
N GLU A 107 14.24 7.20 -5.98
CA GLU A 107 14.33 5.79 -6.37
C GLU A 107 13.00 5.07 -6.23
N ILE A 108 12.22 5.37 -5.17
CA ILE A 108 10.86 4.83 -5.02
C ILE A 108 9.96 5.27 -6.17
N ILE A 109 10.05 6.55 -6.58
CA ILE A 109 9.28 7.07 -7.72
C ILE A 109 9.68 6.36 -9.02
N GLU A 110 10.98 6.21 -9.28
CA GLU A 110 11.49 5.50 -10.46
C GLU A 110 11.05 4.04 -10.48
N GLU A 111 11.15 3.35 -9.34
CA GLU A 111 10.70 1.97 -9.19
C GLU A 111 9.18 1.84 -9.41
N THR A 112 8.39 2.79 -8.88
CA THR A 112 6.94 2.82 -9.09
C THR A 112 6.57 3.04 -10.57
N LEU A 113 7.34 3.86 -11.28
CA LEU A 113 7.13 4.10 -12.72
C LEU A 113 7.46 2.88 -13.58
N SER A 114 8.45 2.09 -13.17
CA SER A 114 8.87 0.88 -13.87
C SER A 114 8.04 -0.35 -13.50
N ALA A 115 7.26 -0.30 -12.43
CA ALA A 115 6.44 -1.41 -11.99
C ALA A 115 5.27 -1.66 -12.95
N VAL A 116 5.14 -2.92 -13.40
CA VAL A 116 4.07 -3.38 -14.30
C VAL A 116 2.79 -3.71 -13.55
N SER A 117 2.86 -3.91 -12.23
CA SER A 117 1.75 -4.38 -11.40
C SER A 117 1.41 -3.41 -10.28
N SER A 118 0.13 -3.43 -9.85
CA SER A 118 -0.35 -2.65 -8.72
C SER A 118 0.38 -2.99 -7.42
N GLU A 119 0.60 -2.00 -6.56
CA GLU A 119 1.20 -2.17 -5.23
C GLU A 119 0.51 -3.20 -4.33
N ARG A 120 -0.73 -3.53 -4.63
CA ARG A 120 -1.51 -4.46 -3.81
C ARG A 120 -1.20 -5.92 -4.05
N THR A 121 -0.43 -6.24 -5.10
CA THR A 121 -0.01 -7.63 -5.38
C THR A 121 0.86 -8.24 -4.28
N SER A 122 1.47 -7.43 -3.43
CA SER A 122 2.29 -7.90 -2.31
C SER A 122 1.53 -8.17 -0.99
N ARG A 123 0.20 -8.07 -0.99
CA ARG A 123 -0.59 -8.46 0.18
C ARG A 123 -0.79 -9.97 0.24
N VAL A 124 -0.44 -10.57 1.37
CA VAL A 124 -0.58 -12.01 1.59
C VAL A 124 -2.05 -12.49 1.48
N ILE A 125 -3.02 -11.63 1.79
CA ILE A 125 -4.46 -11.95 1.70
C ILE A 125 -5.01 -11.72 0.29
N ASP A 126 -4.45 -10.78 -0.48
CA ASP A 126 -4.97 -10.40 -1.78
C ASP A 126 -4.30 -11.23 -2.90
N ASN A 127 -4.50 -12.54 -2.91
CA ASN A 127 -4.18 -13.41 -4.05
C ASN A 127 -5.11 -13.17 -5.27
N GLU A 128 -5.80 -12.04 -5.30
CA GLU A 128 -6.68 -11.66 -6.40
C GLU A 128 -5.88 -11.01 -7.53
N ALA A 129 -6.40 -11.14 -8.76
CA ALA A 129 -5.78 -10.55 -9.94
C ALA A 129 -5.49 -9.05 -9.79
N ALA A 130 -4.37 -8.60 -10.38
CA ALA A 130 -3.97 -7.20 -10.40
C ALA A 130 -5.14 -6.30 -10.81
N GLY A 131 -5.39 -5.22 -10.08
CA GLY A 131 -6.49 -4.30 -10.35
C GLY A 131 -7.85 -4.69 -9.74
N SER A 132 -7.93 -5.74 -8.93
CA SER A 132 -9.19 -6.16 -8.30
C SER A 132 -9.82 -5.05 -7.45
N MET A 133 -9.02 -4.27 -6.73
CA MET A 133 -9.51 -3.14 -5.92
C MET A 133 -9.97 -1.96 -6.77
N GLU A 134 -9.29 -1.68 -7.86
CA GLU A 134 -9.70 -0.66 -8.83
C GLU A 134 -11.03 -1.05 -9.48
N ARG A 135 -11.22 -2.33 -9.78
CA ARG A 135 -12.49 -2.87 -10.25
C ARG A 135 -13.58 -2.73 -9.20
N ARG A 136 -13.34 -3.13 -7.94
CA ARG A 136 -14.28 -2.96 -6.82
C ARG A 136 -14.63 -1.49 -6.57
N LYS A 137 -13.66 -0.57 -6.69
CA LYS A 137 -13.93 0.87 -6.62
C LYS A 137 -14.87 1.34 -7.73
N ARG A 138 -14.68 0.85 -8.96
CA ARG A 138 -15.58 1.18 -10.09
C ARG A 138 -16.99 0.60 -9.91
N GLU A 139 -17.09 -0.55 -9.31
CA GLU A 139 -18.35 -1.22 -9.00
C GLU A 139 -19.09 -0.60 -7.80
N GLY A 140 -18.47 0.36 -7.12
CA GLY A 140 -19.11 1.07 -6.01
C GLY A 140 -19.12 0.31 -4.67
N TYR A 141 -18.17 -0.56 -4.45
CA TYR A 141 -18.12 -1.49 -3.31
C TYR A 141 -17.50 -0.85 -2.05
N PHE A 142 -17.90 0.37 -1.70
CA PHE A 142 -17.54 1.00 -0.42
C PHE A 142 -18.73 1.77 0.16
#